data_74800550c4f2a110c88c5888364b5110
#
_entry.id   74800550c4f2a110c88c5888364b5110
#
_cell.length_a   1.000
_cell.length_b   1.000
_cell.length_c   1.000
_cell.angle_alpha   90.00
_cell.angle_beta   90.00
_cell.angle_gamma   90.00
#
_symmetry.space_group_name_H-M   'P 1'
#
loop_
_entity.id
_entity.type
_entity.pdbx_description
1 polymer ?
#
loop_
_entity_poly.entity_id
_entity_poly.type
_entity_poly.pdbx_seq_one_letter_code
_entity_poly.pdbx_strand_id
1 'polypeptide(L)' 'NERPNQFLIVTPDAHYFQSYKSLIAMRTNEGKIYLDINKWDYSTTTGKYRNIFLNENKKLTETKIKNNTYLLANLNASN' A
#
# COMPACT_ATOMS: atom_id res chain seq x y z
N ASN A 1 10.75 -16.26 -4.87
CA ASN A 1 11.82 -15.76 -4.04
C ASN A 1 11.39 -14.60 -3.21
N GLU A 2 11.89 -14.58 -2.02
CA GLU A 2 11.66 -13.47 -1.13
C GLU A 2 12.46 -12.26 -1.53
N ARG A 3 11.86 -11.11 -1.30
CA ARG A 3 12.57 -9.85 -1.45
C ARG A 3 12.78 -9.27 -0.07
N PRO A 4 14.04 -9.15 0.38
CA PRO A 4 14.30 -8.68 1.74
C PRO A 4 13.83 -7.27 2.03
N ASN A 5 13.42 -6.53 1.00
CA ASN A 5 12.98 -5.16 1.16
C ASN A 5 11.48 -4.98 0.97
N GLN A 6 10.73 -6.06 0.87
CA GLN A 6 9.28 -6.01 0.68
C GLN A 6 8.64 -6.80 1.81
N PHE A 7 7.80 -6.16 2.60
CA PHE A 7 7.29 -6.74 3.83
C PHE A 7 5.77 -6.64 3.91
N LEU A 8 5.16 -7.73 4.34
CA LEU A 8 3.78 -7.70 4.79
C LEU A 8 3.81 -7.68 6.32
N ILE A 9 3.25 -6.63 6.90
CA ILE A 9 3.23 -6.47 8.35
C ILE A 9 1.81 -6.65 8.82
N VAL A 10 1.60 -7.63 9.72
CA VAL A 10 0.29 -7.94 10.24
C VAL A 10 0.22 -7.48 11.69
N THR A 11 -0.75 -6.63 12.00
CA THR A 11 -1.02 -6.19 13.36
C THR A 11 -2.46 -6.55 13.71
N PRO A 12 -2.84 -6.45 15.00
CA PRO A 12 -4.24 -6.70 15.34
C PRO A 12 -5.23 -5.77 14.65
N ASP A 13 -4.78 -4.59 14.24
CA ASP A 13 -5.68 -3.57 13.70
C ASP A 13 -5.70 -3.52 12.17
N ALA A 14 -4.61 -3.94 11.52
CA ALA A 14 -4.51 -3.76 10.08
C ALA A 14 -3.37 -4.58 9.51
N HIS A 15 -3.38 -4.72 8.18
CA HIS A 15 -2.27 -5.28 7.42
C HIS A 15 -1.62 -4.13 6.66
N TYR A 16 -0.27 -4.13 6.62
CA TYR A 16 0.49 -3.09 5.95
C TYR A 16 1.41 -3.71 4.92
N PHE A 17 1.59 -3.02 3.81
CA PHE A 17 2.66 -3.33 2.87
C PHE A 17 3.73 -2.26 3.02
N GLN A 18 4.95 -2.69 3.33
CA GLN A 18 6.11 -1.81 3.42
C GLN A 18 7.11 -2.18 2.32
N SER A 19 7.60 -1.17 1.60
CA SER A 19 8.63 -1.34 0.60
C SER A 19 9.84 -0.55 1.06
N TYR A 20 10.96 -1.25 1.24
CA TYR A 20 12.17 -0.66 1.80
C TYR A 20 11.84 -0.07 3.18
N LYS A 21 11.97 1.23 3.36
CA LYS A 21 11.74 1.85 4.66
C LYS A 21 10.40 2.57 4.75
N SER A 22 9.57 2.45 3.73
CA SER A 22 8.35 3.25 3.64
C SER A 22 7.11 2.36 3.63
N LEU A 23 6.10 2.79 4.37
CA LEU A 23 4.78 2.16 4.27
C LEU A 23 4.12 2.64 2.98
N ILE A 24 3.58 1.70 2.23
CA ILE A 24 2.98 1.97 0.93
C ILE A 24 1.46 1.89 0.99
N ALA A 25 0.94 0.90 1.70
CA ALA A 25 -0.50 0.64 1.74
C ALA A 25 -0.88 0.06 3.08
N MET A 26 -2.14 0.27 3.46
CA MET A 26 -2.71 -0.28 4.69
C MET A 26 -4.10 -0.78 4.40
N ARG A 27 -4.41 -1.98 4.87
CA ARG A 27 -5.77 -2.53 4.82
C ARG A 27 -6.25 -2.71 6.24
N THR A 28 -7.32 -2.02 6.60
CA THR A 28 -7.88 -2.16 7.94
C THR A 28 -8.69 -3.44 8.05
N ASN A 29 -9.04 -3.82 9.28
CA ASN A 29 -9.86 -5.00 9.51
C ASN A 29 -11.26 -4.86 8.92
N GLU A 30 -11.74 -3.63 8.72
CA GLU A 30 -13.02 -3.38 8.06
C GLU A 30 -12.92 -3.44 6.54
N GLY A 31 -11.72 -3.64 6.00
CA GLY A 31 -11.53 -3.70 4.56
C GLY A 31 -11.25 -2.37 3.89
N LYS A 32 -11.08 -1.31 4.66
CA LYS A 32 -10.68 -0.02 4.10
C LYS A 32 -9.23 -0.05 3.67
N ILE A 33 -8.96 0.58 2.54
CA ILE A 33 -7.60 0.66 2.00
C ILE A 33 -7.14 2.10 1.99
N TYR A 34 -5.96 2.33 2.58
CA TYR A 34 -5.27 3.61 2.52
C TYR A 34 -3.97 3.42 1.79
N LEU A 35 -3.62 4.35 0.92
CA LEU A 35 -2.33 4.34 0.23
C LEU A 35 -1.55 5.57 0.64
N ASP A 36 -0.23 5.42 0.76
CA ASP A 36 0.59 6.56 1.12
C ASP A 36 0.63 7.57 -0.01
N ILE A 37 0.31 8.81 0.29
CA ILE A 37 0.15 9.84 -0.74
C ILE A 37 1.43 10.10 -1.51
N ASN A 38 2.59 9.87 -0.90
CA ASN A 38 3.89 10.14 -1.53
C ASN A 38 4.57 8.89 -2.09
N LYS A 39 4.16 7.70 -1.64
CA LYS A 39 4.92 6.49 -1.92
C LYS A 39 4.11 5.38 -2.58
N TRP A 40 2.81 5.56 -2.79
CA TRP A 40 1.99 4.47 -3.29
C TRP A 40 2.44 3.98 -4.68
N ASP A 41 3.05 4.84 -5.47
CA ASP A 41 3.54 4.50 -6.80
C ASP A 41 5.01 4.91 -6.93
N TYR A 42 5.78 4.56 -5.93
CA TYR A 42 7.14 5.05 -5.72
C TYR A 42 8.13 4.54 -6.77
N SER A 43 8.02 3.27 -7.16
CA SER A 43 8.94 2.67 -8.12
C SER A 43 8.27 1.47 -8.77
N THR A 44 8.90 0.94 -9.82
CA THR A 44 8.40 -0.25 -10.50
C THR A 44 8.33 -1.44 -9.55
N THR A 45 9.37 -1.63 -8.73
CA THR A 45 9.39 -2.72 -7.77
C THR A 45 8.28 -2.57 -6.73
N THR A 46 8.14 -1.36 -6.17
CA THR A 46 7.07 -1.08 -5.22
C THR A 46 5.71 -1.35 -5.84
N GLY A 47 5.51 -0.90 -7.09
CA GLY A 47 4.25 -1.11 -7.80
C GLY A 47 3.91 -2.56 -7.99
N LYS A 48 4.91 -3.38 -8.33
CA LYS A 48 4.71 -4.81 -8.51
C LYS A 48 4.17 -5.46 -7.22
N TYR A 49 4.79 -5.17 -6.10
CA TYR A 49 4.38 -5.77 -4.83
C TYR A 49 3.11 -5.15 -4.27
N ARG A 50 2.88 -3.84 -4.53
CA ARG A 50 1.60 -3.23 -4.23
C ARG A 50 0.47 -3.95 -4.95
N ASN A 51 0.66 -4.27 -6.24
CA ASN A 51 -0.34 -4.98 -7.01
C ASN A 51 -0.65 -6.35 -6.40
N ILE A 52 0.37 -7.03 -5.88
CA ILE A 52 0.18 -8.30 -5.21
C ILE A 52 -0.61 -8.10 -3.91
N PHE A 53 -0.23 -7.10 -3.12
CA PHE A 53 -0.90 -6.82 -1.86
C PHE A 53 -2.38 -6.49 -2.07
N LEU A 54 -2.69 -5.70 -3.10
CA LEU A 54 -4.06 -5.28 -3.39
C LEU A 54 -4.79 -6.28 -4.29
N ASN A 55 -4.08 -7.23 -4.88
CA ASN A 55 -4.62 -8.21 -5.80
C ASN A 55 -5.28 -7.54 -7.01
N GLU A 56 -4.58 -6.60 -7.62
CA GLU A 56 -5.10 -5.85 -8.77
C GLU A 56 -3.95 -5.18 -9.51
N ASN A 57 -4.24 -4.62 -10.69
CA ASN A 57 -3.22 -3.89 -11.44
C ASN A 57 -3.27 -2.40 -11.10
N LYS A 58 -2.26 -1.67 -11.57
CA LYS A 58 -2.15 -0.24 -11.27
C LYS A 58 -3.33 0.56 -11.79
N LYS A 59 -3.84 0.21 -12.97
CA LYS A 59 -4.94 0.96 -13.57
C LYS A 59 -6.18 0.91 -12.69
N LEU A 60 -6.48 -0.26 -12.16
CA LEU A 60 -7.61 -0.41 -11.25
C LEU A 60 -7.37 0.36 -9.96
N THR A 61 -6.14 0.33 -9.45
CA THR A 61 -5.78 1.11 -8.27
C THR A 61 -6.01 2.60 -8.50
N GLU A 62 -5.57 3.11 -9.66
CA GLU A 62 -5.78 4.52 -10.00
C GLU A 62 -7.26 4.88 -10.06
N THR A 63 -8.07 4.00 -10.63
CA THR A 63 -9.51 4.23 -10.70
C THR A 63 -10.11 4.31 -9.29
N LYS A 64 -9.67 3.43 -8.40
CA LYS A 64 -10.18 3.40 -7.03
C LYS A 64 -9.73 4.61 -6.22
N ILE A 65 -8.56 5.17 -6.54
CA ILE A 65 -8.15 6.43 -5.92
C ILE A 65 -9.04 7.56 -6.40
N LYS A 66 -9.30 7.61 -7.71
CA LYS A 66 -10.11 8.70 -8.28
C LYS A 66 -11.54 8.72 -7.76
N ASN A 67 -12.12 7.54 -7.56
CA ASN A 67 -13.51 7.48 -7.10
C ASN A 67 -13.61 7.36 -5.58
N ASN A 68 -12.49 7.57 -4.87
CA ASN A 68 -12.42 7.58 -3.40
C ASN A 68 -12.74 6.23 -2.75
N THR A 69 -12.63 5.14 -3.50
CA THR A 69 -12.69 3.80 -2.90
C THR A 69 -11.45 3.59 -2.04
N TYR A 70 -10.29 4.02 -2.54
CA TYR A 70 -9.05 4.05 -1.77
C TYR A 70 -8.76 5.48 -1.36
N LEU A 71 -8.28 5.65 -0.14
CA LEU A 71 -7.98 6.97 0.39
C LEU A 71 -6.47 7.18 0.42
N LEU A 72 -6.03 8.39 0.12
CA LEU A 72 -4.62 8.76 0.21
C LEU A 72 -4.37 9.39 1.58
N ALA A 73 -3.30 8.97 2.22
CA ALA A 73 -2.93 9.48 3.53
C ALA A 73 -1.43 9.42 3.69
N ASN A 74 -0.90 10.14 4.64
CA ASN A 74 0.53 10.08 4.93
C ASN A 74 0.76 8.95 5.93
N LEU A 75 1.06 7.77 5.43
CA LEU A 75 1.29 6.60 6.27
C LEU A 75 2.65 6.60 6.93
N ASN A 76 3.54 7.47 6.48
CA ASN A 76 4.91 7.55 6.96
C ASN A 76 5.16 8.79 7.82
N ALA A 77 4.11 9.47 8.24
CA ALA A 77 4.25 10.63 9.10
C ALA A 77 4.99 10.22 10.36
N SER A 78 6.09 10.87 10.64
CA SER A 78 6.78 10.59 11.88
C SER A 78 6.62 11.77 12.83
N ASN A 79 6.73 11.43 14.06
CA ASN A 79 6.52 12.41 15.14
C ASN A 79 7.81 12.93 15.69
#